data_b5ba60829d0534c779c60ad841d8604d
#
_entry.id   b5ba60829d0534c779c60ad841d8604d
#
_cell.length_a   1.000
_cell.length_b   1.000
_cell.length_c   1.000
_cell.angle_alpha   90.00
_cell.angle_beta   90.00
_cell.angle_gamma   90.00
#
_symmetry.space_group_name_H-M   'P 1'
#
loop_
_entity.id
_entity.type
_entity.pdbx_description
1 polymer ?
#
loop_
_entity_poly.entity_id
_entity_poly.type
_entity_poly.pdbx_seq_one_letter_code
_entity_poly.pdbx_strand_id
1 'polypeptide(L)'
;MNFSSVGDNTVIHTAASLPTGMSAKVYIGYNVTIGSNCTLYSCHIEDDVLIGDRCVILEGARLEKGCMLAPGSVVPPGRLIPAKQLWAGNPVEYVKDLNLGEVWANYTYSYVNVSLGDAHRNEFTQWSSNYLLKDSSQEDIEIAEEGLDAMQTTKNLYRGIIKYYA
;
A
#
# COMPACT_ATOMS: atom_id res chain seq x y z
N MET A 1 11.61 11.73 -1.92
CA MET A 1 10.33 11.75 -1.19
C MET A 1 9.87 10.33 -0.98
N ASN A 2 9.37 9.99 0.22
CA ASN A 2 8.76 8.70 0.51
C ASN A 2 7.27 8.76 0.12
N PHE A 3 6.85 7.97 -0.86
CA PHE A 3 5.46 7.90 -1.29
C PHE A 3 4.77 6.64 -0.74
N SER A 4 4.98 6.35 0.55
CA SER A 4 4.31 5.21 1.19
C SER A 4 3.02 5.66 1.86
N SER A 5 1.95 4.87 1.70
CA SER A 5 0.63 5.13 2.27
C SER A 5 0.12 3.92 3.05
N VAL A 6 -0.62 4.20 4.12
CA VAL A 6 -1.26 3.19 4.97
C VAL A 6 -2.75 3.50 5.04
N GLY A 7 -3.58 2.54 4.68
CA GLY A 7 -5.03 2.66 4.69
C GLY A 7 -5.64 2.64 6.10
N ASP A 8 -6.91 2.99 6.16
CA ASP A 8 -7.66 3.14 7.41
C ASP A 8 -7.75 1.83 8.20
N ASN A 9 -7.79 1.93 9.52
CA ASN A 9 -7.91 0.81 10.46
C ASN A 9 -6.82 -0.27 10.30
N THR A 10 -5.67 0.07 9.69
CA THR A 10 -4.53 -0.83 9.59
C THR A 10 -3.73 -0.80 10.88
N VAL A 11 -3.42 -1.98 11.41
CA VAL A 11 -2.72 -2.17 12.67
C VAL A 11 -1.31 -2.67 12.40
N ILE A 12 -0.31 -1.96 12.94
CA ILE A 12 1.10 -2.34 12.83
C ILE A 12 1.63 -2.68 14.22
N HIS A 13 2.01 -3.95 14.40
CA HIS A 13 2.55 -4.48 15.64
C HIS A 13 4.02 -4.84 15.51
N THR A 14 4.77 -4.58 16.57
CA THR A 14 6.15 -5.06 16.74
C THR A 14 6.22 -5.97 17.96
N ALA A 15 6.81 -7.16 17.81
CA ALA A 15 7.15 -8.01 18.94
C ALA A 15 8.39 -7.45 19.67
N ALA A 16 8.57 -7.82 20.92
CA ALA A 16 9.79 -7.47 21.66
C ALA A 16 11.01 -8.26 21.14
N SER A 17 10.80 -9.52 20.77
CA SER A 17 11.80 -10.40 20.13
C SER A 17 11.08 -11.52 19.38
N LEU A 18 11.74 -12.08 18.35
CA LEU A 18 11.26 -13.27 17.66
C LEU A 18 12.06 -14.49 18.11
N PRO A 19 11.41 -15.65 18.33
CA PRO A 19 12.10 -16.89 18.76
C PRO A 19 13.16 -17.37 17.77
N THR A 20 13.02 -16.96 16.49
CA THR A 20 13.92 -17.32 15.40
C THR A 20 15.22 -16.50 15.35
N GLY A 21 15.39 -15.52 16.25
CA GLY A 21 16.54 -14.60 16.24
C GLY A 21 16.47 -13.54 15.13
N MET A 22 15.41 -13.54 14.31
CA MET A 22 15.18 -12.48 13.30
C MET A 22 14.78 -11.17 13.96
N SER A 23 14.98 -10.05 13.24
CA SER A 23 14.58 -8.74 13.73
C SER A 23 13.05 -8.69 13.95
N ALA A 24 12.65 -8.29 15.13
CA ALA A 24 11.25 -8.08 15.47
C ALA A 24 10.70 -6.73 14.95
N LYS A 25 11.55 -5.91 14.30
CA LYS A 25 11.16 -4.61 13.77
C LYS A 25 10.25 -4.76 12.57
N VAL A 26 9.29 -3.85 12.43
CA VAL A 26 8.60 -3.63 11.17
C VAL A 26 9.44 -2.68 10.32
N TYR A 27 9.73 -3.11 9.09
CA TYR A 27 10.38 -2.27 8.10
C TYR A 27 9.43 -2.06 6.92
N ILE A 28 9.25 -0.82 6.49
CA ILE A 28 8.45 -0.43 5.35
C ILE A 28 9.31 0.45 4.45
N GLY A 29 9.52 -0.01 3.22
CA GLY A 29 10.32 0.67 2.21
C GLY A 29 9.63 1.87 1.56
N TYR A 30 10.16 2.29 0.42
CA TYR A 30 9.63 3.41 -0.37
C TYR A 30 8.50 2.96 -1.30
N ASN A 31 7.56 3.86 -1.61
CA ASN A 31 6.44 3.60 -2.52
C ASN A 31 5.58 2.39 -2.13
N VAL A 32 5.48 2.11 -0.84
CA VAL A 32 4.67 1.01 -0.33
C VAL A 32 3.23 1.50 -0.15
N THR A 33 2.29 0.78 -0.73
CA THR A 33 0.87 1.00 -0.48
C THR A 33 0.30 -0.14 0.33
N ILE A 34 -0.23 0.17 1.50
CA ILE A 34 -0.90 -0.77 2.39
C ILE A 34 -2.38 -0.42 2.40
N GLY A 35 -3.22 -1.38 2.06
CA GLY A 35 -4.66 -1.22 2.06
C GLY A 35 -5.26 -1.04 3.45
N SER A 36 -6.58 -0.90 3.50
CA SER A 36 -7.32 -0.71 4.75
C SER A 36 -7.58 -2.03 5.48
N ASN A 37 -7.75 -1.94 6.80
CA ASN A 37 -8.03 -3.08 7.68
C ASN A 37 -6.95 -4.18 7.63
N CYS A 38 -5.70 -3.83 7.37
CA CYS A 38 -4.59 -4.75 7.36
C CYS A 38 -4.02 -4.95 8.77
N THR A 39 -3.39 -6.10 8.99
CA THR A 39 -2.64 -6.38 10.22
C THR A 39 -1.22 -6.80 9.87
N LEU A 40 -0.25 -6.06 10.38
CA LEU A 40 1.17 -6.26 10.11
C LEU A 40 1.88 -6.62 11.43
N TYR A 41 2.58 -7.75 11.45
CA TYR A 41 3.33 -8.22 12.61
C TYR A 41 4.80 -8.39 12.26
N SER A 42 5.69 -7.57 12.86
CA SER A 42 7.15 -7.74 12.81
C SER A 42 7.67 -8.24 11.46
N CYS A 43 7.27 -7.59 10.38
CA CYS A 43 7.53 -7.99 9.00
C CYS A 43 8.47 -7.02 8.30
N HIS A 44 9.06 -7.47 7.20
CA HIS A 44 9.94 -6.66 6.35
C HIS A 44 9.31 -6.49 4.97
N ILE A 45 9.01 -5.25 4.62
CA ILE A 45 8.39 -4.87 3.35
C ILE A 45 9.37 -3.98 2.60
N GLU A 46 9.83 -4.47 1.44
CA GLU A 46 10.74 -3.72 0.57
C GLU A 46 10.00 -2.65 -0.26
N ASP A 47 10.70 -2.01 -1.19
CA ASP A 47 10.18 -0.91 -1.97
C ASP A 47 9.13 -1.37 -3.02
N ASP A 48 8.27 -0.44 -3.43
CA ASP A 48 7.32 -0.61 -4.53
C ASP A 48 6.29 -1.74 -4.29
N VAL A 49 6.04 -2.13 -3.03
CA VAL A 49 5.10 -3.19 -2.67
C VAL A 49 3.68 -2.67 -2.57
N LEU A 50 2.73 -3.42 -3.14
CA LEU A 50 1.30 -3.18 -3.00
C LEU A 50 0.64 -4.28 -2.17
N ILE A 51 0.02 -3.90 -1.07
CA ILE A 51 -0.74 -4.77 -0.18
C ILE A 51 -2.20 -4.40 -0.27
N GLY A 52 -3.05 -5.34 -0.68
CA GLY A 52 -4.49 -5.15 -0.77
C GLY A 52 -5.16 -5.00 0.59
N ASP A 53 -6.44 -4.69 0.58
CA ASP A 53 -7.22 -4.52 1.81
C ASP A 53 -7.38 -5.85 2.58
N ARG A 54 -7.50 -5.75 3.90
CA ARG A 54 -7.75 -6.90 4.79
C ARG A 54 -6.70 -8.00 4.71
N CYS A 55 -5.45 -7.63 4.42
CA CYS A 55 -4.33 -8.57 4.46
C CYS A 55 -3.79 -8.73 5.89
N VAL A 56 -3.33 -9.94 6.19
CA VAL A 56 -2.66 -10.25 7.45
C VAL A 56 -1.24 -10.73 7.13
N ILE A 57 -0.25 -10.04 7.65
CA ILE A 57 1.16 -10.37 7.44
C ILE A 57 1.75 -10.71 8.80
N LEU A 58 2.16 -11.97 8.97
CA LEU A 58 2.63 -12.49 10.23
C LEU A 58 4.15 -12.34 10.39
N GLU A 59 4.60 -12.58 11.60
CA GLU A 59 5.96 -12.26 12.05
C GLU A 59 7.04 -12.95 11.20
N GLY A 60 8.10 -12.20 10.95
CA GLY A 60 9.25 -12.66 10.16
C GLY A 60 8.97 -12.79 8.66
N ALA A 61 7.77 -12.45 8.20
CA ALA A 61 7.47 -12.46 6.77
C ALA A 61 8.27 -11.36 6.06
N ARG A 62 8.74 -11.67 4.85
CA ARG A 62 9.47 -10.75 4.00
C ARG A 62 8.82 -10.63 2.63
N LEU A 63 8.50 -9.40 2.25
CA LEU A 63 7.94 -9.03 0.97
C LEU A 63 9.02 -8.32 0.16
N GLU A 64 9.45 -8.94 -0.93
CA GLU A 64 10.49 -8.37 -1.78
C GLU A 64 9.92 -7.32 -2.74
N LYS A 65 10.85 -6.55 -3.31
CA LYS A 65 10.58 -5.36 -4.14
C LYS A 65 9.57 -5.61 -5.27
N GLY A 66 8.56 -4.73 -5.33
CA GLY A 66 7.56 -4.73 -6.40
C GLY A 66 6.60 -5.90 -6.37
N CYS A 67 6.54 -6.69 -5.29
CA CYS A 67 5.53 -7.73 -5.17
C CYS A 67 4.14 -7.15 -4.85
N MET A 68 3.11 -7.94 -5.08
CA MET A 68 1.73 -7.57 -4.85
C MET A 68 1.00 -8.65 -4.05
N LEU A 69 0.23 -8.24 -3.04
CA LEU A 69 -0.70 -9.09 -2.33
C LEU A 69 -2.14 -8.73 -2.69
N ALA A 70 -2.91 -9.71 -3.12
CA ALA A 70 -4.35 -9.54 -3.34
C ALA A 70 -5.09 -9.29 -2.02
N PRO A 71 -6.23 -8.59 -2.04
CA PRO A 71 -7.03 -8.36 -0.84
C PRO A 71 -7.41 -9.66 -0.12
N GLY A 72 -7.44 -9.60 1.21
CA GLY A 72 -7.80 -10.74 2.06
C GLY A 72 -6.72 -11.83 2.15
N SER A 73 -5.51 -11.57 1.67
CA SER A 73 -4.41 -12.55 1.74
C SER A 73 -3.82 -12.64 3.14
N VAL A 74 -3.43 -13.87 3.53
CA VAL A 74 -2.76 -14.14 4.80
C VAL A 74 -1.37 -14.70 4.54
N VAL A 75 -0.34 -13.93 4.91
CA VAL A 75 1.06 -14.34 4.78
C VAL A 75 1.51 -15.04 6.06
N PRO A 76 1.84 -16.35 6.02
CA PRO A 76 2.28 -17.09 7.18
C PRO A 76 3.60 -16.56 7.76
N PRO A 77 3.90 -16.89 9.03
CA PRO A 77 5.16 -16.50 9.66
C PRO A 77 6.39 -16.95 8.86
N GLY A 78 7.40 -16.07 8.76
CA GLY A 78 8.65 -16.38 8.09
C GLY A 78 8.56 -16.58 6.57
N ARG A 79 7.40 -16.34 5.97
CA ARG A 79 7.22 -16.53 4.52
C ARG A 79 7.95 -15.44 3.73
N LEU A 80 8.68 -15.87 2.70
CA LEU A 80 9.24 -15.00 1.67
C LEU A 80 8.27 -14.89 0.49
N ILE A 81 7.93 -13.66 0.11
CA ILE A 81 7.21 -13.33 -1.12
C ILE A 81 8.21 -12.74 -2.10
N PRO A 82 8.52 -13.42 -3.20
CA PRO A 82 9.53 -12.97 -4.15
C PRO A 82 9.14 -11.69 -4.89
N ALA A 83 10.16 -11.00 -5.39
CA ALA A 83 10.01 -9.75 -6.12
C ALA A 83 9.14 -9.90 -7.37
N LYS A 84 8.35 -8.87 -7.67
CA LYS A 84 7.53 -8.77 -8.89
C LYS A 84 6.56 -9.93 -9.10
N GLN A 85 6.03 -10.48 -8.01
CA GLN A 85 5.03 -11.55 -8.07
C GLN A 85 3.73 -11.12 -7.42
N LEU A 86 2.62 -11.62 -7.96
CA LEU A 86 1.30 -11.54 -7.34
C LEU A 86 1.04 -12.80 -6.53
N TRP A 87 0.65 -12.61 -5.28
CA TRP A 87 0.27 -13.68 -4.37
C TRP A 87 -1.11 -13.42 -3.78
N ALA A 88 -1.88 -14.48 -3.55
CA ALA A 88 -3.26 -14.38 -3.05
C ALA A 88 -3.65 -15.58 -2.20
N GLY A 89 -4.66 -15.40 -1.33
CA GLY A 89 -5.29 -16.48 -0.58
C GLY A 89 -4.94 -16.54 0.91
N ASN A 90 -5.52 -17.53 1.58
CA ASN A 90 -5.31 -17.83 2.98
C ASN A 90 -5.15 -19.36 3.18
N PRO A 91 -3.91 -19.86 3.37
CA PRO A 91 -2.64 -19.15 3.29
C PRO A 91 -2.33 -18.65 1.88
N VAL A 92 -1.43 -17.65 1.79
CA VAL A 92 -1.04 -17.03 0.53
C VAL A 92 -0.33 -18.01 -0.39
N GLU A 93 -0.75 -18.05 -1.67
CA GLU A 93 -0.17 -18.86 -2.74
C GLU A 93 0.25 -17.99 -3.92
N TYR A 94 1.20 -18.50 -4.71
CA TYR A 94 1.65 -17.85 -5.94
C TYR A 94 0.53 -17.84 -6.99
N VAL A 95 0.33 -16.70 -7.63
CA VAL A 95 -0.65 -16.54 -8.70
C VAL A 95 0.04 -16.37 -10.04
N LYS A 96 0.89 -15.35 -10.16
CA LYS A 96 1.63 -15.08 -11.42
C LYS A 96 2.80 -14.11 -11.20
N ASP A 97 3.68 -14.04 -12.19
CA ASP A 97 4.65 -12.97 -12.28
C ASP A 97 4.01 -11.67 -12.80
N LEU A 98 4.40 -10.55 -12.23
CA LEU A 98 3.93 -9.22 -12.65
C LEU A 98 4.74 -8.72 -13.85
N ASN A 99 4.06 -8.22 -14.86
CA ASN A 99 4.70 -7.55 -15.97
C ASN A 99 5.10 -6.11 -15.60
N LEU A 100 5.93 -5.48 -16.44
CA LEU A 100 6.40 -4.11 -16.18
C LEU A 100 5.26 -3.09 -16.07
N GLY A 101 4.19 -3.25 -16.85
CA GLY A 101 3.03 -2.36 -16.78
C GLY A 101 2.28 -2.46 -15.45
N GLU A 102 2.17 -3.66 -14.88
CA GLU A 102 1.53 -3.88 -13.57
C GLU A 102 2.38 -3.32 -12.41
N VAL A 103 3.70 -3.45 -12.50
CA VAL A 103 4.63 -2.83 -11.53
C VAL A 103 4.54 -1.29 -11.61
N TRP A 104 4.46 -0.73 -12.81
CA TRP A 104 4.25 0.71 -13.00
C TRP A 104 2.90 1.20 -12.46
N ALA A 105 1.85 0.39 -12.59
CA ALA A 105 0.54 0.70 -11.99
C ALA A 105 0.63 0.81 -10.45
N ASN A 106 1.42 -0.04 -9.79
CA ASN A 106 1.67 0.07 -8.34
C ASN A 106 2.33 1.41 -7.98
N TYR A 107 3.33 1.81 -8.74
CA TYR A 107 4.00 3.09 -8.54
C TYR A 107 3.03 4.27 -8.67
N THR A 108 2.23 4.28 -9.74
CA THR A 108 1.22 5.31 -9.98
C THR A 108 0.19 5.35 -8.85
N TYR A 109 -0.25 4.20 -8.37
CA TYR A 109 -1.21 4.09 -7.27
C TYR A 109 -0.67 4.68 -5.96
N SER A 110 0.60 4.39 -5.63
CA SER A 110 1.27 4.98 -4.47
C SER A 110 1.35 6.51 -4.56
N TYR A 111 1.70 7.03 -5.73
CA TYR A 111 1.78 8.47 -5.97
C TYR A 111 0.42 9.16 -5.79
N VAL A 112 -0.64 8.59 -6.36
CA VAL A 112 -2.00 9.13 -6.24
C VAL A 112 -2.50 9.12 -4.79
N ASN A 113 -2.23 8.07 -4.03
CA ASN A 113 -2.62 8.00 -2.61
C ASN A 113 -1.94 9.08 -1.77
N VAL A 114 -0.68 9.37 -2.04
CA VAL A 114 0.05 10.44 -1.34
C VAL A 114 -0.50 11.81 -1.72
N SER A 115 -0.78 12.05 -3.00
CA SER A 115 -1.39 13.29 -3.47
C SER A 115 -2.77 13.53 -2.84
N LEU A 116 -3.57 12.47 -2.71
CA LEU A 116 -4.85 12.51 -2.02
C LEU A 116 -4.69 12.82 -0.53
N GLY A 117 -3.68 12.23 0.12
CA GLY A 117 -3.33 12.52 1.52
C GLY A 117 -2.92 13.97 1.74
N ASP A 118 -2.17 14.55 0.81
CA ASP A 118 -1.79 15.97 0.85
C ASP A 118 -3.00 16.89 0.64
N ALA A 119 -3.92 16.54 -0.26
CA ALA A 119 -5.18 17.27 -0.45
C ALA A 119 -6.03 17.24 0.84
N HIS A 120 -6.22 16.06 1.45
CA HIS A 120 -6.92 15.92 2.73
C HIS A 120 -6.24 16.70 3.85
N ARG A 121 -4.91 16.69 3.92
CA ARG A 121 -4.19 17.49 4.93
C ARG A 121 -4.50 18.97 4.80
N ASN A 122 -4.64 19.50 3.60
CA ASN A 122 -4.96 20.90 3.37
C ASN A 122 -6.41 21.23 3.73
N GLU A 123 -7.35 20.30 3.55
CA GLU A 123 -8.73 20.45 3.99
C GLU A 123 -8.91 20.41 5.52
N PHE A 124 -8.10 19.58 6.21
CA PHE A 124 -8.14 19.39 7.65
C PHE A 124 -7.12 20.23 8.43
N THR A 125 -6.47 21.22 7.81
CA THR A 125 -5.67 22.20 8.57
C THR A 125 -6.55 22.86 9.62
N GLN A 126 -6.00 22.96 10.82
CA GLN A 126 -6.70 23.50 12.00
C GLN A 126 -7.50 24.75 11.64
N TRP A 127 -8.75 24.79 12.03
CA TRP A 127 -9.75 25.81 11.68
C TRP A 127 -9.31 27.27 11.93
N SER A 128 -8.26 27.52 12.68
CA SER A 128 -7.63 28.83 12.83
C SER A 128 -6.82 29.29 11.61
N SER A 129 -6.41 28.41 10.70
CA SER A 129 -5.67 28.73 9.49
C SER A 129 -6.54 28.71 8.20
N ASN A 130 -7.73 28.11 8.24
CA ASN A 130 -8.64 28.05 7.08
C ASN A 130 -9.10 29.42 6.57
N TYR A 131 -9.03 30.45 7.40
CA TYR A 131 -9.36 31.82 6.99
C TYR A 131 -8.26 32.51 6.19
N LEU A 132 -7.03 31.98 6.23
CA LEU A 132 -5.86 32.55 5.56
C LEU A 132 -5.51 31.85 4.22
N LEU A 133 -6.11 30.69 3.93
CA LEU A 133 -5.77 29.87 2.77
C LEU A 133 -6.79 29.96 1.62
N LYS A 134 -7.67 30.93 1.64
CA LYS A 134 -8.78 31.05 0.65
C LYS A 134 -8.36 31.41 -0.78
N ASP A 135 -7.08 31.71 -1.03
CA ASP A 135 -6.63 32.26 -2.33
C ASP A 135 -5.73 31.33 -3.17
N SER A 136 -5.48 30.06 -2.76
CA SER A 136 -4.58 29.16 -3.50
C SER A 136 -5.28 28.03 -4.28
N SER A 137 -6.56 28.15 -4.60
CA SER A 137 -7.42 26.97 -4.74
C SER A 137 -7.76 26.50 -6.17
N GLN A 138 -7.33 27.13 -7.25
CA GLN A 138 -7.68 26.62 -8.59
C GLN A 138 -6.68 25.60 -9.16
N GLU A 139 -5.39 25.80 -8.98
CA GLU A 139 -4.37 24.83 -9.42
C GLU A 139 -4.41 23.54 -8.62
N ASP A 140 -4.69 23.59 -7.30
CA ASP A 140 -4.78 22.43 -6.44
C ASP A 140 -6.02 21.55 -6.74
N ILE A 141 -7.12 22.15 -7.23
CA ILE A 141 -8.33 21.43 -7.64
C ILE A 141 -8.11 20.67 -8.95
N GLU A 142 -7.43 21.28 -9.94
CA GLU A 142 -7.09 20.61 -11.21
C GLU A 142 -6.17 19.40 -10.99
N ILE A 143 -5.15 19.53 -10.13
CA ILE A 143 -4.26 18.42 -9.77
C ILE A 143 -5.01 17.30 -9.04
N ALA A 144 -5.99 17.64 -8.18
CA ALA A 144 -6.82 16.66 -7.48
C ALA A 144 -7.78 15.95 -8.46
N GLU A 145 -8.34 16.63 -9.43
CA GLU A 145 -9.22 16.01 -10.46
C GLU A 145 -8.44 15.08 -11.39
N GLU A 146 -7.26 15.47 -11.87
CA GLU A 146 -6.36 14.58 -12.63
C GLU A 146 -5.94 13.36 -11.81
N GLY A 147 -5.67 13.53 -10.52
CA GLY A 147 -5.36 12.46 -9.60
C GLY A 147 -6.53 11.49 -9.42
N LEU A 148 -7.77 11.99 -9.36
CA LEU A 148 -8.97 11.14 -9.23
C LEU A 148 -9.21 10.29 -10.49
N ASP A 149 -8.99 10.83 -11.67
CA ASP A 149 -9.13 10.10 -12.94
C ASP A 149 -8.04 9.02 -13.09
N ALA A 150 -6.80 9.33 -12.71
CA ALA A 150 -5.72 8.35 -12.64
C ALA A 150 -6.03 7.23 -11.62
N MET A 151 -6.61 7.57 -10.45
CA MET A 151 -7.03 6.62 -9.44
C MET A 151 -8.16 5.71 -9.93
N GLN A 152 -9.15 6.25 -10.66
CA GLN A 152 -10.24 5.48 -11.24
C GLN A 152 -9.73 4.48 -12.27
N THR A 153 -8.81 4.91 -13.13
CA THR A 153 -8.16 4.07 -14.13
C THR A 153 -7.34 2.95 -13.47
N THR A 154 -6.59 3.27 -12.44
CA THR A 154 -5.77 2.31 -11.68
C THR A 154 -6.65 1.33 -10.87
N LYS A 155 -7.75 1.80 -10.26
CA LYS A 155 -8.76 0.93 -9.61
C LYS A 155 -9.41 -0.03 -10.60
N ASN A 156 -9.68 0.41 -11.83
CA ASN A 156 -10.26 -0.44 -12.86
C ASN A 156 -9.27 -1.50 -13.35
N LEU A 157 -7.99 -1.15 -13.49
CA LEU A 157 -6.91 -2.10 -13.78
C LEU A 157 -6.77 -3.14 -12.65
N TYR A 158 -6.77 -2.68 -11.41
CA TYR A 158 -6.69 -3.53 -10.22
C TYR A 158 -7.91 -4.45 -10.07
N ARG A 159 -9.14 -3.93 -10.30
CA ARG A 159 -10.36 -4.75 -10.36
C ARG A 159 -10.34 -5.78 -11.49
N GLY A 160 -9.73 -5.44 -12.63
CA GLY A 160 -9.52 -6.37 -13.74
C GLY A 160 -8.61 -7.54 -13.34
N ILE A 161 -7.53 -7.25 -12.64
CA ILE A 161 -6.59 -8.27 -12.13
C ILE A 161 -7.28 -9.18 -11.10
N ILE A 162 -8.06 -8.61 -10.16
CA ILE A 162 -8.76 -9.39 -9.12
C ILE A 162 -9.90 -10.22 -9.70
N LYS A 163 -10.67 -9.69 -10.67
CA LYS A 163 -11.78 -10.42 -11.31
C LYS A 163 -11.35 -11.69 -12.05
N TYR A 164 -10.08 -11.78 -12.44
CA TYR A 164 -9.54 -12.96 -13.08
C TYR A 164 -9.20 -14.10 -12.11
N TYR A 165 -9.11 -13.79 -10.80
CA TYR A 165 -8.64 -14.73 -9.76
C TYR A 165 -9.61 -14.90 -8.59
N ALA A 166 -10.81 -14.30 -8.68
CA ALA A 166 -11.93 -14.56 -7.77
C ALA A 166 -12.94 -15.51 -8.41
#